data_255c1426bb8b4d3f975851268f8ce2cd
#
_entry.id   255c1426bb8b4d3f975851268f8ce2cd
#
_cell.length_a   1.000
_cell.length_b   1.000
_cell.length_c   1.000
_cell.angle_alpha   90.00
_cell.angle_beta   90.00
_cell.angle_gamma   90.00
#
_symmetry.space_group_name_H-M   'P 1'
#
loop_
_entity.id
_entity.type
_entity.pdbx_description
1 polymer ?
#
loop_
_entity_poly.entity_id
_entity_poly.type
_entity_poly.pdbx_seq_one_letter_code
_entity_poly.pdbx_strand_id
1 'polypeptide(L)'
;MERRTARIHGFHRQFCLWSRAGRGSPERPGLMLSLESGGSCSGVAYRLERRAAPTELDVIWRREMFTMSYRPVWTLARTPKGPEPVIAFSANREHERYVPGLEDEVIARYLATGAGPMGRCCDYLFDTVSHLRQLGIRDRRLEALEARVRAHGPNVGP
;
A
#
# COMPACT_ATOMS: atom_id res chain seq x y z
N MET A 1 1.92 16.70 -14.20
CA MET A 1 0.87 15.90 -13.49
C MET A 1 0.47 16.64 -12.22
N GLU A 2 -0.79 17.05 -12.10
CA GLU A 2 -1.34 17.71 -10.89
C GLU A 2 -1.62 16.66 -9.82
N ARG A 3 -1.24 16.93 -8.55
CA ARG A 3 -1.52 16.06 -7.42
C ARG A 3 -2.34 16.78 -6.35
N ARG A 4 -3.23 16.05 -5.67
CA ARG A 4 -4.09 16.58 -4.60
C ARG A 4 -4.24 15.56 -3.49
N THR A 5 -4.32 16.03 -2.26
CA THR A 5 -4.79 15.17 -1.17
C THR A 5 -6.24 14.79 -1.45
N ALA A 6 -6.54 13.53 -1.22
CA ALA A 6 -7.85 12.98 -1.51
C ALA A 6 -8.20 11.88 -0.50
N ARG A 7 -9.49 11.66 -0.28
CA ARG A 7 -10.00 10.60 0.58
C ARG A 7 -11.03 9.77 -0.16
N ILE A 8 -10.81 8.47 -0.16
CA ILE A 8 -11.78 7.49 -0.66
C ILE A 8 -12.48 6.81 0.52
N HIS A 9 -13.74 6.43 0.32
CA HIS A 9 -14.53 5.65 1.27
C HIS A 9 -14.75 4.24 0.71
N GLY A 10 -14.98 3.28 1.61
CA GLY A 10 -15.15 1.88 1.24
C GLY A 10 -13.83 1.11 1.10
N PHE A 11 -12.70 1.76 1.37
CA PHE A 11 -11.37 1.13 1.33
C PHE A 11 -10.49 1.66 2.45
N HIS A 12 -9.59 0.82 2.95
CA HIS A 12 -8.53 1.19 3.90
C HIS A 12 -7.21 0.53 3.49
N ARG A 13 -6.09 1.03 4.01
CA ARG A 13 -4.77 0.40 3.82
C ARG A 13 -4.64 -0.83 4.69
N GLN A 14 -4.14 -1.92 4.10
CA GLN A 14 -3.91 -3.17 4.79
C GLN A 14 -2.67 -3.86 4.23
N PHE A 15 -1.83 -4.41 5.11
CA PHE A 15 -0.80 -5.37 4.73
C PHE A 15 -1.45 -6.75 4.55
N CYS A 16 -1.80 -7.08 3.32
CA CYS A 16 -2.58 -8.26 2.97
C CYS A 16 -2.09 -9.01 1.72
N LEU A 17 -0.90 -8.69 1.26
CA LEU A 17 -0.29 -9.38 0.13
C LEU A 17 1.11 -9.87 0.51
N TRP A 18 1.40 -11.16 0.28
CA TRP A 18 2.75 -11.68 0.46
C TRP A 18 3.75 -11.03 -0.51
N SER A 19 4.89 -10.65 0.00
CA SER A 19 6.08 -10.26 -0.76
C SER A 19 7.16 -11.33 -0.60
N ARG A 20 7.45 -12.05 -1.68
CA ARG A 20 8.47 -13.13 -1.70
C ARG A 20 9.55 -12.91 -2.76
N ALA A 21 9.49 -11.81 -3.50
CA ALA A 21 10.43 -11.48 -4.56
C ALA A 21 10.79 -9.98 -4.62
N GLY A 22 10.38 -9.19 -3.63
CA GLY A 22 10.62 -7.75 -3.56
C GLY A 22 11.20 -7.34 -2.21
N ARG A 23 10.33 -6.91 -1.29
CA ARG A 23 10.66 -6.58 0.11
C ARG A 23 10.68 -7.80 1.02
N GLY A 24 10.56 -8.99 0.45
CA GLY A 24 10.67 -10.29 1.08
C GLY A 24 11.28 -11.29 0.13
N SER A 25 11.66 -12.45 0.65
CA SER A 25 12.13 -13.62 -0.09
C SER A 25 11.36 -14.86 0.37
N PRO A 26 11.52 -16.03 -0.28
CA PRO A 26 10.94 -17.27 0.22
C PRO A 26 11.36 -17.60 1.66
N GLU A 27 12.62 -17.34 2.04
CA GLU A 27 13.19 -17.61 3.35
C GLU A 27 12.81 -16.55 4.38
N ARG A 28 12.64 -15.32 3.93
CA ARG A 28 12.27 -14.15 4.75
C ARG A 28 11.10 -13.40 4.13
N PRO A 29 9.90 -13.99 4.14
CA PRO A 29 8.73 -13.37 3.52
C PRO A 29 8.35 -12.07 4.22
N GLY A 30 7.96 -11.10 3.41
CA GLY A 30 7.42 -9.83 3.86
C GLY A 30 5.97 -9.67 3.45
N LEU A 31 5.41 -8.51 3.75
CA LEU A 31 4.06 -8.14 3.36
C LEU A 31 4.07 -6.85 2.57
N MET A 32 3.15 -6.72 1.62
CA MET A 32 2.90 -5.51 0.86
C MET A 32 1.56 -4.90 1.23
N LEU A 33 1.54 -3.58 1.18
CA LEU A 33 0.36 -2.76 1.42
C LEU A 33 -0.55 -2.77 0.18
N SER A 34 -1.84 -2.89 0.43
CA SER A 34 -2.87 -2.71 -0.58
C SER A 34 -4.08 -1.98 -0.01
N LEU A 35 -5.02 -1.64 -0.87
CA LEU A 35 -6.35 -1.24 -0.45
C LEU A 35 -7.19 -2.50 -0.23
N GLU A 36 -7.81 -2.57 0.94
CA GLU A 36 -8.77 -3.60 1.32
C GLU A 36 -10.13 -2.96 1.55
N SER A 37 -11.21 -3.72 1.34
CA SER A 37 -12.57 -3.19 1.46
C SER A 37 -12.92 -2.80 2.90
N GLY A 38 -13.73 -1.75 3.02
CA GLY A 38 -14.19 -1.19 4.29
C GLY A 38 -13.42 0.07 4.71
N GLY A 39 -14.03 0.88 5.56
CA GLY A 39 -13.41 2.06 6.13
C GLY A 39 -13.19 3.21 5.16
N SER A 40 -12.09 3.92 5.32
CA SER A 40 -11.68 5.03 4.46
C SER A 40 -10.17 5.16 4.41
N CYS A 41 -9.67 5.75 3.32
CA CYS A 41 -8.25 5.94 3.09
C CYS A 41 -8.00 7.37 2.57
N SER A 42 -7.09 8.08 3.20
CA SER A 42 -6.57 9.36 2.70
C SER A 42 -5.24 9.14 2.00
N GLY A 43 -5.04 9.81 0.89
CA GLY A 43 -3.84 9.67 0.07
C GLY A 43 -3.70 10.81 -0.91
N VAL A 44 -3.04 10.53 -2.03
CA VAL A 44 -2.86 11.49 -3.12
C VAL A 44 -3.55 10.97 -4.38
N ALA A 45 -4.42 11.79 -4.95
CA ALA A 45 -4.95 11.60 -6.28
C ALA A 45 -4.08 12.35 -7.29
N TYR A 46 -3.72 11.68 -8.37
CA TYR A 46 -2.99 12.23 -9.49
C TYR A 46 -3.94 12.47 -10.64
N ARG A 47 -3.94 13.69 -11.17
CA ARG A 47 -4.72 14.01 -12.36
C ARG A 47 -3.85 13.79 -13.59
N LEU A 48 -4.31 12.92 -14.46
CA LEU A 48 -3.71 12.72 -15.76
C LEU A 48 -4.23 13.78 -16.74
N GLU A 49 -3.33 14.37 -17.53
CA GLU A 49 -3.71 15.27 -18.58
C GLU A 49 -4.40 14.49 -19.72
N ARG A 50 -5.50 15.02 -20.24
CA ARG A 50 -6.35 14.31 -21.22
C ARG A 50 -5.57 13.75 -22.42
N ARG A 51 -4.58 14.51 -22.92
CA ARG A 51 -3.77 14.10 -24.06
C ARG A 51 -2.75 12.99 -23.72
N ALA A 52 -2.22 13.02 -22.49
CA ALA A 52 -1.23 12.06 -22.03
C ALA A 52 -1.86 10.86 -21.30
N ALA A 53 -3.13 10.96 -20.91
CA ALA A 53 -3.81 9.96 -20.09
C ALA A 53 -3.74 8.52 -20.65
N PRO A 54 -3.91 8.26 -21.95
CA PRO A 54 -3.80 6.89 -22.47
C PRO A 54 -2.41 6.28 -22.23
N THR A 55 -1.35 7.02 -22.49
CA THR A 55 0.03 6.55 -22.33
C THR A 55 0.43 6.42 -20.85
N GLU A 56 0.10 7.42 -20.05
CA GLU A 56 0.42 7.40 -18.60
C GLU A 56 -0.37 6.31 -17.89
N LEU A 57 -1.65 6.10 -18.25
CA LEU A 57 -2.48 5.04 -17.67
C LEU A 57 -1.97 3.65 -18.09
N ASP A 58 -1.52 3.46 -19.33
CA ASP A 58 -0.94 2.19 -19.78
C ASP A 58 0.30 1.81 -18.97
N VAL A 59 1.18 2.76 -18.67
CA VAL A 59 2.36 2.53 -17.81
C VAL A 59 1.95 2.11 -16.41
N ILE A 60 1.00 2.84 -15.78
CA ILE A 60 0.50 2.51 -14.45
C ILE A 60 -0.19 1.13 -14.48
N TRP A 61 -1.03 0.90 -15.48
CA TRP A 61 -1.76 -0.35 -15.65
C TRP A 61 -0.81 -1.55 -15.75
N ARG A 62 0.20 -1.49 -16.61
CA ARG A 62 1.21 -2.55 -16.75
C ARG A 62 1.92 -2.83 -15.44
N ARG A 63 2.31 -1.78 -14.70
CA ARG A 63 3.00 -1.93 -13.41
C ARG A 63 2.09 -2.61 -12.38
N GLU A 64 0.86 -2.14 -12.21
CA GLU A 64 -0.05 -2.63 -11.17
C GLU A 64 -0.65 -4.01 -11.53
N MET A 65 -0.85 -4.27 -12.82
CA MET A 65 -1.45 -5.51 -13.29
C MET A 65 -0.44 -6.60 -13.65
N PHE A 66 0.87 -6.30 -13.59
CA PHE A 66 1.93 -7.26 -13.96
C PHE A 66 1.83 -8.60 -13.22
N THR A 67 1.56 -8.56 -11.93
CA THR A 67 1.44 -9.76 -11.10
C THR A 67 -0.02 -10.21 -10.89
N MET A 68 -1.00 -9.44 -11.36
CA MET A 68 -2.44 -9.65 -11.10
C MET A 68 -2.81 -9.67 -9.61
N SER A 69 -1.91 -9.22 -8.73
CA SER A 69 -2.15 -9.13 -7.28
C SER A 69 -3.12 -8.01 -6.91
N TYR A 70 -3.36 -7.09 -7.84
CA TYR A 70 -4.29 -5.98 -7.68
C TYR A 70 -5.44 -6.06 -8.66
N ARG A 71 -6.57 -5.44 -8.30
CA ARG A 71 -7.73 -5.20 -9.16
C ARG A 71 -8.00 -3.70 -9.27
N PRO A 72 -8.18 -3.17 -10.48
CA PRO A 72 -8.59 -1.78 -10.64
C PRO A 72 -10.05 -1.62 -10.19
N VAL A 73 -10.30 -0.55 -9.45
CA VAL A 73 -11.65 -0.19 -8.98
C VAL A 73 -11.92 1.29 -9.27
N TRP A 74 -13.12 1.58 -9.77
CA TRP A 74 -13.62 2.95 -9.87
C TRP A 74 -14.25 3.34 -8.53
N THR A 75 -13.88 4.49 -8.02
CA THR A 75 -14.46 5.05 -6.81
C THR A 75 -14.48 6.58 -6.88
N LEU A 76 -15.17 7.22 -5.92
CA LEU A 76 -15.15 8.66 -5.76
C LEU A 76 -14.15 9.06 -4.68
N ALA A 77 -13.23 9.93 -5.05
CA ALA A 77 -12.31 10.57 -4.11
C ALA A 77 -12.84 11.95 -3.73
N ARG A 78 -12.93 12.21 -2.44
CA ARG A 78 -13.21 13.56 -1.93
C ARG A 78 -11.91 14.37 -1.96
N THR A 79 -11.91 15.45 -2.72
CA THR A 79 -10.80 16.39 -2.85
C THR A 79 -11.22 17.77 -2.34
N PRO A 80 -10.28 18.71 -2.13
CA PRO A 80 -10.63 20.11 -1.82
C PRO A 80 -11.50 20.81 -2.87
N LYS A 81 -11.52 20.27 -4.10
CA LYS A 81 -12.36 20.79 -5.20
C LYS A 81 -13.70 20.07 -5.34
N GLY A 82 -13.99 19.11 -4.47
CA GLY A 82 -15.19 18.29 -4.50
C GLY A 82 -14.91 16.82 -4.83
N PRO A 83 -15.95 16.00 -5.01
CA PRO A 83 -15.83 14.60 -5.36
C PRO A 83 -15.37 14.45 -6.82
N GLU A 84 -14.36 13.62 -7.04
CA GLU A 84 -13.83 13.32 -8.37
C GLU A 84 -13.76 11.79 -8.58
N PRO A 85 -14.14 11.27 -9.76
CA PRO A 85 -13.97 9.85 -10.06
C PRO A 85 -12.48 9.52 -10.22
N VAL A 86 -12.04 8.43 -9.57
CA VAL A 86 -10.67 7.96 -9.62
C VAL A 86 -10.61 6.46 -9.84
N ILE A 87 -9.52 6.00 -10.48
CA ILE A 87 -9.13 4.59 -10.48
C ILE A 87 -8.21 4.37 -9.28
N ALA A 88 -8.52 3.38 -8.48
CA ALA A 88 -7.65 2.87 -7.42
C ALA A 88 -7.37 1.39 -7.68
N PHE A 89 -6.33 0.86 -7.03
CA PHE A 89 -5.97 -0.55 -7.15
C PHE A 89 -6.13 -1.21 -5.78
N SER A 90 -7.06 -2.15 -5.68
CA SER A 90 -7.34 -2.92 -4.46
C SER A 90 -6.72 -4.31 -4.54
N ALA A 91 -6.57 -4.98 -3.40
CA ALA A 91 -6.08 -6.35 -3.36
C ALA A 91 -6.99 -7.28 -4.18
N ASN A 92 -6.38 -8.13 -5.00
CA ASN A 92 -7.07 -9.22 -5.66
C ASN A 92 -7.19 -10.40 -4.68
N ARG A 93 -8.37 -10.57 -4.09
CA ARG A 93 -8.64 -11.59 -3.07
C ARG A 93 -8.55 -13.03 -3.59
N GLU A 94 -8.58 -13.24 -4.90
CA GLU A 94 -8.44 -14.56 -5.52
C GLU A 94 -6.98 -14.88 -5.86
N HIS A 95 -6.08 -13.94 -5.66
CA HIS A 95 -4.67 -14.13 -5.97
C HIS A 95 -3.96 -14.92 -4.86
N GLU A 96 -3.05 -15.82 -5.22
CA GLU A 96 -2.28 -16.67 -4.29
C GLU A 96 -1.47 -15.89 -3.22
N ARG A 97 -1.15 -14.63 -3.51
CA ARG A 97 -0.46 -13.75 -2.55
C ARG A 97 -1.38 -13.13 -1.52
N TYR A 98 -2.69 -13.19 -1.72
CA TYR A 98 -3.62 -12.58 -0.79
C TYR A 98 -3.66 -13.36 0.53
N VAL A 99 -3.53 -12.64 1.63
CA VAL A 99 -3.59 -13.20 2.98
C VAL A 99 -4.55 -12.36 3.82
N PRO A 100 -5.77 -12.86 4.08
CA PRO A 100 -6.74 -12.19 4.91
C PRO A 100 -6.49 -12.39 6.41
N GLY A 101 -6.97 -11.44 7.22
CA GLY A 101 -7.20 -11.65 8.65
C GLY A 101 -5.96 -11.84 9.52
N LEU A 102 -4.80 -11.38 9.09
CA LEU A 102 -3.61 -11.39 9.94
C LEU A 102 -3.77 -10.40 11.10
N GLU A 103 -3.48 -10.86 12.31
CA GLU A 103 -3.39 -10.01 13.50
C GLU A 103 -2.22 -9.02 13.39
N ASP A 104 -2.38 -7.84 13.97
CA ASP A 104 -1.38 -6.76 13.88
C ASP A 104 0.01 -7.18 14.38
N GLU A 105 0.08 -8.07 15.38
CA GLU A 105 1.36 -8.58 15.89
C GLU A 105 2.05 -9.52 14.89
N VAL A 106 1.27 -10.33 14.18
CA VAL A 106 1.77 -11.20 13.11
C VAL A 106 2.25 -10.36 11.94
N ILE A 107 1.50 -9.33 11.55
CA ILE A 107 1.90 -8.37 10.52
C ILE A 107 3.21 -7.70 10.93
N ALA A 108 3.30 -7.17 12.15
CA ALA A 108 4.50 -6.50 12.65
C ALA A 108 5.74 -7.39 12.60
N ARG A 109 5.60 -8.67 12.95
CA ARG A 109 6.69 -9.65 12.87
C ARG A 109 7.17 -9.86 11.43
N TYR A 110 6.27 -10.06 10.46
CA TYR A 110 6.66 -10.20 9.06
C TYR A 110 7.29 -8.92 8.50
N LEU A 111 6.79 -7.74 8.89
CA LEU A 111 7.39 -6.47 8.51
C LEU A 111 8.78 -6.29 9.11
N ALA A 112 9.00 -6.72 10.36
CA ALA A 112 10.29 -6.61 11.04
C ALA A 112 11.34 -7.54 10.43
N THR A 113 10.95 -8.76 10.03
CA THR A 113 11.87 -9.82 9.62
C THR A 113 12.01 -9.97 8.10
N GLY A 114 11.01 -9.54 7.34
CA GLY A 114 10.98 -9.67 5.88
C GLY A 114 12.13 -8.92 5.21
N ALA A 115 12.80 -9.57 4.28
CA ALA A 115 13.86 -8.96 3.47
C ALA A 115 13.97 -9.66 2.12
N GLY A 116 14.27 -8.89 1.10
CA GLY A 116 14.42 -9.38 -0.27
C GLY A 116 15.28 -8.46 -1.14
N PRO A 117 15.31 -8.67 -2.46
CA PRO A 117 16.16 -7.91 -3.38
C PRO A 117 15.94 -6.39 -3.34
N MET A 118 14.75 -5.94 -2.98
CA MET A 118 14.41 -4.51 -2.86
C MET A 118 14.67 -3.93 -1.47
N GLY A 119 15.31 -4.69 -0.56
CA GLY A 119 15.60 -4.28 0.80
C GLY A 119 14.64 -4.85 1.84
N ARG A 120 14.71 -4.31 3.06
CA ARG A 120 13.92 -4.78 4.20
C ARG A 120 12.46 -4.33 4.11
N CYS A 121 11.58 -5.18 4.61
CA CYS A 121 10.14 -4.88 4.61
C CYS A 121 9.80 -3.76 5.60
N CYS A 122 10.50 -3.66 6.73
CA CYS A 122 10.31 -2.57 7.69
C CYS A 122 10.63 -1.19 7.10
N ASP A 123 11.64 -1.09 6.24
CA ASP A 123 11.98 0.19 5.59
C ASP A 123 10.82 0.67 4.70
N TYR A 124 10.15 -0.24 4.00
CA TYR A 124 8.94 0.09 3.22
C TYR A 124 7.82 0.67 4.09
N LEU A 125 7.58 0.10 5.28
CA LEU A 125 6.61 0.66 6.23
C LEU A 125 7.04 2.04 6.70
N PHE A 126 8.31 2.21 7.12
CA PHE A 126 8.81 3.47 7.67
C PHE A 126 8.77 4.59 6.63
N ASP A 127 9.17 4.30 5.39
CA ASP A 127 9.09 5.24 4.28
C ASP A 127 7.63 5.63 3.99
N THR A 128 6.72 4.67 3.98
CA THR A 128 5.29 4.92 3.77
C THR A 128 4.72 5.85 4.84
N VAL A 129 4.98 5.56 6.12
CA VAL A 129 4.51 6.40 7.24
C VAL A 129 5.13 7.79 7.18
N SER A 130 6.42 7.88 6.89
CA SER A 130 7.13 9.16 6.74
C SER A 130 6.52 10.01 5.63
N HIS A 131 6.29 9.45 4.44
CA HIS A 131 5.66 10.17 3.34
C HIS A 131 4.23 10.62 3.64
N LEU A 132 3.44 9.79 4.32
CA LEU A 132 2.09 10.19 4.74
C LEU A 132 2.14 11.37 5.71
N ARG A 133 3.05 11.36 6.68
CA ARG A 133 3.26 12.49 7.60
C ARG A 133 3.66 13.77 6.86
N GLN A 134 4.57 13.70 5.89
CA GLN A 134 4.96 14.85 5.05
C GLN A 134 3.77 15.43 4.27
N LEU A 135 2.79 14.61 3.92
CA LEU A 135 1.56 15.02 3.26
C LEU A 135 0.47 15.53 4.23
N GLY A 136 0.77 15.56 5.54
CA GLY A 136 -0.21 15.89 6.58
C GLY A 136 -1.28 14.82 6.78
N ILE A 137 -1.05 13.60 6.31
CA ILE A 137 -1.99 12.47 6.41
C ILE A 137 -1.58 11.60 7.61
N ARG A 138 -2.49 11.45 8.55
CA ARG A 138 -2.33 10.50 9.67
C ARG A 138 -3.03 9.18 9.36
N ASP A 139 -2.26 8.11 9.43
CA ASP A 139 -2.79 6.75 9.39
C ASP A 139 -2.44 6.06 10.70
N ARG A 140 -3.38 6.11 11.66
CA ARG A 140 -3.15 5.60 13.03
C ARG A 140 -2.77 4.13 13.05
N ARG A 141 -3.29 3.32 12.12
CA ARG A 141 -2.98 1.90 12.06
C ARG A 141 -1.55 1.66 11.61
N LEU A 142 -1.10 2.36 10.55
CA LEU A 142 0.29 2.26 10.10
C LEU A 142 1.25 2.83 11.14
N GLU A 143 0.89 3.91 11.85
CA GLU A 143 1.68 4.45 12.95
C GLU A 143 1.81 3.44 14.11
N ALA A 144 0.73 2.73 14.45
CA ALA A 144 0.77 1.69 15.46
C ALA A 144 1.61 0.49 15.03
N LEU A 145 1.53 0.06 13.77
CA LEU A 145 2.39 -0.98 13.21
C LEU A 145 3.87 -0.55 13.21
N GLU A 146 4.17 0.69 12.85
CA GLU A 146 5.52 1.24 12.94
C GLU A 146 6.08 1.11 14.37
N ALA A 147 5.31 1.48 15.37
CA ALA A 147 5.73 1.37 16.77
C ALA A 147 5.98 -0.09 17.17
N ARG A 148 5.12 -1.03 16.77
CA ARG A 148 5.30 -2.47 17.02
C ARG A 148 6.57 -3.02 16.35
N VAL A 149 6.78 -2.69 15.07
CA VAL A 149 7.97 -3.12 14.32
C VAL A 149 9.25 -2.60 14.97
N ARG A 150 9.26 -1.35 15.42
CA ARG A 150 10.41 -0.78 16.14
C ARG A 150 10.67 -1.47 17.48
N ALA A 151 9.62 -1.94 18.16
CA ALA A 151 9.74 -2.68 19.42
C ALA A 151 10.35 -4.09 19.24
N HIS A 152 10.27 -4.69 18.03
CA HIS A 152 10.98 -5.94 17.71
C HIS A 152 12.50 -5.76 17.63
N GLY A 153 13.01 -4.50 17.66
CA GLY A 153 14.44 -4.18 17.66
C GLY A 153 15.11 -4.29 16.28
N PRO A 154 16.30 -3.67 16.10
CA PRO A 154 17.04 -3.70 14.84
C PRO A 154 17.67 -5.08 14.52
N ASN A 155 17.54 -6.04 15.39
CA ASN A 155 18.15 -7.37 15.31
C ASN A 155 17.09 -8.47 15.35
N VAL A 156 16.36 -8.65 14.27
CA VAL A 156 15.87 -9.97 13.91
C VAL A 156 16.66 -10.39 12.68
N GLY A 157 17.94 -10.56 12.87
CA GLY A 157 18.87 -11.24 11.97
C GLY A 157 19.00 -12.70 12.38
N PRO A 158 19.76 -13.46 11.59
CA PRO A 158 19.28 -14.43 10.61
C PRO A 158 18.49 -15.50 11.23
#